data_4d9e6a859f6d28f97e129fbda7c56c8e
#
_entry.id   4d9e6a859f6d28f97e129fbda7c56c8e
#
_cell.length_a   1.000
_cell.length_b   1.000
_cell.length_c   1.000
_cell.angle_alpha   90.00
_cell.angle_beta   90.00
_cell.angle_gamma   90.00
#
_symmetry.space_group_name_H-M   'P 1'
#
loop_
_entity.id
_entity.type
_entity.pdbx_description
1 polymer ?
#
loop_
_entity_poly.entity_id
_entity_poly.type
_entity_poly.pdbx_seq_one_letter_code
_entity_poly.pdbx_strand_id
1 'polypeptide(L)'
;MLHILTGRAGSGKTTQVLRRMREAGERRPQLLLVPEQASFETERRFCRENGNQAGRYGEVLSFTRLENRVLSLGGGAAEPVLDAGGRLLVLYAALRSVQANLTVYAMPSQKPAFLTSLLTTLDELKSYCITGEQLTQVGEETEGLDGEKLRDLGLI
;
A
#
# COMPACT_ATOMS: atom_id res chain seq x y z
N MET A 1 -14.58 -15.67 16.25
CA MET A 1 -14.25 -15.16 17.60
C MET A 1 -12.90 -14.47 17.54
N LEU A 2 -12.75 -13.26 18.04
CA LEU A 2 -11.49 -12.51 18.10
C LEU A 2 -10.73 -12.86 19.39
N HIS A 3 -9.42 -13.15 19.26
CA HIS A 3 -8.53 -13.37 20.38
C HIS A 3 -7.42 -12.32 20.37
N ILE A 4 -7.26 -11.60 21.46
CA ILE A 4 -6.23 -10.57 21.62
C ILE A 4 -5.15 -11.07 22.58
N LEU A 5 -3.89 -11.05 22.14
CA LEU A 5 -2.72 -11.40 22.96
C LEU A 5 -1.99 -10.11 23.36
N THR A 6 -2.00 -9.80 24.64
CA THR A 6 -1.32 -8.64 25.21
C THR A 6 -0.12 -9.06 26.05
N GLY A 7 0.86 -8.18 26.20
CA GLY A 7 2.04 -8.44 27.04
C GLY A 7 3.22 -7.53 26.64
N ARG A 8 4.22 -7.44 27.54
CA ARG A 8 5.45 -6.66 27.29
C ARG A 8 6.27 -7.22 26.12
N ALA A 9 7.20 -6.43 25.59
CA ALA A 9 8.19 -6.92 24.63
C ALA A 9 8.93 -8.15 25.23
N GLY A 10 9.21 -9.14 24.40
CA GLY A 10 9.89 -10.37 24.87
C GLY A 10 9.03 -11.37 25.65
N SER A 11 7.75 -11.11 25.94
CA SER A 11 6.88 -12.01 26.73
C SER A 11 6.44 -13.30 25.99
N GLY A 12 6.98 -13.58 24.82
CA GLY A 12 6.68 -14.82 24.09
C GLY A 12 5.39 -14.78 23.24
N LYS A 13 4.78 -13.61 23.01
CA LYS A 13 3.56 -13.46 22.17
C LYS A 13 3.71 -14.13 20.80
N THR A 14 4.77 -13.80 20.08
CA THR A 14 5.05 -14.38 18.76
C THR A 14 5.20 -15.90 18.82
N THR A 15 5.90 -16.42 19.82
CA THR A 15 6.04 -17.87 20.03
C THR A 15 4.68 -18.53 20.26
N GLN A 16 3.80 -17.88 21.02
CA GLN A 16 2.45 -18.38 21.26
C GLN A 16 1.59 -18.36 20.00
N VAL A 17 1.71 -17.29 19.16
CA VAL A 17 1.01 -17.21 17.88
C VAL A 17 1.46 -18.33 16.94
N LEU A 18 2.77 -18.52 16.76
CA LEU A 18 3.32 -19.58 15.89
C LEU A 18 2.90 -20.98 16.38
N ARG A 19 2.90 -21.23 17.68
CA ARG A 19 2.40 -22.49 18.25
C ARG A 19 0.92 -22.71 17.92
N ARG A 20 0.06 -21.72 18.15
CA ARG A 20 -1.37 -21.80 17.80
C ARG A 20 -1.59 -21.99 16.31
N MET A 21 -0.79 -21.32 15.47
CA MET A 21 -0.82 -21.51 14.03
C MET A 21 -0.54 -22.97 13.65
N ARG A 22 0.47 -23.59 14.24
CA ARG A 22 0.78 -25.01 14.03
C ARG A 22 -0.38 -25.91 14.49
N GLU A 23 -0.87 -25.76 15.72
CA GLU A 23 -1.94 -26.56 16.30
C GLU A 23 -3.25 -26.49 15.46
N ALA A 24 -3.62 -25.29 15.02
CA ALA A 24 -4.79 -25.08 14.15
C ALA A 24 -4.52 -25.56 12.72
N GLY A 25 -3.27 -25.45 12.26
CA GLY A 25 -2.81 -25.83 10.93
C GLY A 25 -2.91 -27.32 10.63
N GLU A 26 -2.92 -28.17 11.66
CA GLU A 26 -3.15 -29.61 11.51
C GLU A 26 -4.52 -29.93 10.89
N ARG A 27 -5.51 -29.08 11.15
CA ARG A 27 -6.88 -29.22 10.63
C ARG A 27 -7.10 -28.43 9.35
N ARG A 28 -6.59 -27.21 9.29
CA ARG A 28 -6.75 -26.28 8.17
C ARG A 28 -5.56 -25.34 8.09
N PRO A 29 -4.93 -25.15 6.91
CA PRO A 29 -3.84 -24.21 6.75
C PRO A 29 -4.20 -22.83 7.30
N GLN A 30 -3.29 -22.22 8.04
CA GLN A 30 -3.45 -20.92 8.68
C GLN A 30 -2.70 -19.84 7.90
N LEU A 31 -3.15 -18.62 8.02
CA LEU A 31 -2.48 -17.47 7.45
C LEU A 31 -2.05 -16.52 8.58
N LEU A 32 -0.77 -16.22 8.65
CA LEU A 32 -0.21 -15.26 9.59
C LEU A 32 0.20 -14.00 8.83
N LEU A 33 -0.48 -12.89 9.11
CA LEU A 33 -0.12 -11.58 8.59
C LEU A 33 0.84 -10.88 9.55
N VAL A 34 1.93 -10.39 9.00
CA VAL A 34 2.97 -9.65 9.73
C VAL A 34 3.37 -8.39 8.98
N PRO A 35 3.91 -7.37 9.66
CA PRO A 35 4.51 -6.21 8.99
C PRO A 35 5.61 -6.66 8.01
N GLU A 36 5.81 -5.89 6.92
CA GLU A 36 6.77 -6.20 5.86
C GLU A 36 8.18 -6.49 6.42
N GLN A 37 8.64 -5.64 7.34
CA GLN A 37 9.97 -5.76 7.95
C GLN A 37 10.17 -7.05 8.76
N ALA A 38 9.09 -7.62 9.30
CA ALA A 38 9.13 -8.84 10.10
C ALA A 38 8.84 -10.11 9.29
N SER A 39 8.46 -9.99 8.03
CA SER A 39 7.97 -11.09 7.19
C SER A 39 9.01 -12.20 7.04
N PHE A 40 10.21 -11.85 6.58
CA PHE A 40 11.28 -12.83 6.34
C PHE A 40 11.72 -13.56 7.63
N GLU A 41 11.92 -12.82 8.72
CA GLU A 41 12.38 -13.42 9.96
C GLU A 41 11.32 -14.34 10.59
N THR A 42 10.06 -13.93 10.55
CA THR A 42 8.94 -14.72 11.07
C THR A 42 8.74 -15.99 10.26
N GLU A 43 8.79 -15.89 8.92
CA GLU A 43 8.70 -17.05 8.02
C GLU A 43 9.87 -18.02 8.24
N ARG A 44 11.10 -17.52 8.31
CA ARG A 44 12.30 -18.31 8.60
C ARG A 44 12.19 -19.04 9.93
N ARG A 45 11.69 -18.36 10.96
CA ARG A 45 11.48 -18.96 12.28
C ARG A 45 10.41 -20.04 12.21
N PHE A 46 9.28 -19.77 11.56
CA PHE A 46 8.21 -20.75 11.39
C PHE A 46 8.68 -22.01 10.65
N CYS A 47 9.43 -21.84 9.56
CA CYS A 47 10.02 -22.94 8.81
C CYS A 47 11.04 -23.73 9.65
N ARG A 48 11.87 -23.06 10.44
CA ARG A 48 12.85 -23.73 11.32
C ARG A 48 12.16 -24.57 12.39
N GLU A 49 11.08 -24.07 12.99
CA GLU A 49 10.33 -24.79 14.05
C GLU A 49 9.51 -25.97 13.51
N ASN A 50 9.09 -25.95 12.25
CA ASN A 50 8.19 -26.95 11.66
C ASN A 50 8.83 -27.80 10.54
N GLY A 51 10.04 -27.48 10.11
CA GLY A 51 10.77 -28.20 9.08
C GLY A 51 10.00 -28.26 7.75
N ASN A 52 10.10 -29.38 7.06
CA ASN A 52 9.45 -29.59 5.75
C ASN A 52 7.91 -29.60 5.80
N GLN A 53 7.32 -29.61 7.00
CA GLN A 53 5.87 -29.59 7.18
C GLN A 53 5.30 -28.17 7.35
N ALA A 54 6.14 -27.13 7.38
CA ALA A 54 5.70 -25.75 7.60
C ALA A 54 4.57 -25.33 6.65
N GLY A 55 4.72 -25.61 5.35
CA GLY A 55 3.71 -25.27 4.34
C GLY A 55 2.35 -25.99 4.53
N ARG A 56 2.33 -27.12 5.24
CA ARG A 56 1.07 -27.80 5.59
C ARG A 56 0.29 -27.05 6.67
N TYR A 57 1.01 -26.48 7.63
CA TYR A 57 0.38 -25.77 8.75
C TYR A 57 -0.11 -24.38 8.38
N GLY A 58 0.52 -23.73 7.39
CA GLY A 58 0.10 -22.42 6.92
C GLY A 58 1.22 -21.60 6.31
N GLU A 59 0.95 -20.32 6.09
CA GLU A 59 1.87 -19.39 5.47
C GLU A 59 2.02 -18.12 6.30
N VAL A 60 3.21 -17.54 6.24
CA VAL A 60 3.51 -16.22 6.80
C VAL A 60 3.59 -15.22 5.65
N LEU A 61 2.72 -14.22 5.64
CA LEU A 61 2.62 -13.23 4.59
C LEU A 61 2.71 -11.82 5.18
N SER A 62 3.28 -10.90 4.38
CA SER A 62 3.04 -9.47 4.56
C SER A 62 1.76 -9.06 3.85
N PHE A 63 1.31 -7.81 4.06
CA PHE A 63 0.15 -7.30 3.33
C PHE A 63 0.38 -7.25 1.82
N THR A 64 1.56 -6.84 1.37
CA THR A 64 1.93 -6.83 -0.06
C THR A 64 1.91 -8.25 -0.66
N ARG A 65 2.44 -9.25 0.05
CA ARG A 65 2.40 -10.65 -0.41
C ARG A 65 0.97 -11.22 -0.41
N LEU A 66 0.13 -10.82 0.55
CA LEU A 66 -1.28 -11.17 0.57
C LEU A 66 -2.03 -10.57 -0.61
N GLU A 67 -1.81 -9.29 -0.90
CA GLU A 67 -2.39 -8.60 -2.07
C GLU A 67 -2.05 -9.36 -3.36
N ASN A 68 -0.76 -9.60 -3.62
CA ASN A 68 -0.30 -10.34 -4.80
C ASN A 68 -0.95 -11.73 -4.89
N ARG A 69 -1.11 -12.42 -3.77
CA ARG A 69 -1.76 -13.72 -3.73
C ARG A 69 -3.25 -13.63 -4.10
N VAL A 70 -3.96 -12.66 -3.55
CA VAL A 70 -5.40 -12.43 -3.85
C VAL A 70 -5.58 -12.09 -5.33
N LEU A 71 -4.76 -11.18 -5.86
CA LEU A 71 -4.78 -10.80 -7.27
C LEU A 71 -4.46 -12.00 -8.19
N SER A 72 -3.47 -12.82 -7.82
CA SER A 72 -3.13 -14.02 -8.61
C SER A 72 -4.26 -15.06 -8.63
N LEU A 73 -4.98 -15.24 -7.51
CA LEU A 73 -6.10 -16.16 -7.42
C LEU A 73 -7.37 -15.61 -8.09
N GLY A 74 -7.58 -14.31 -8.01
CA GLY A 74 -8.75 -13.62 -8.58
C GLY A 74 -8.61 -13.22 -10.06
N GLY A 75 -7.43 -13.43 -10.69
CA GLY A 75 -7.16 -13.05 -12.08
C GLY A 75 -6.86 -11.56 -12.29
N GLY A 76 -6.74 -10.76 -11.22
CA GLY A 76 -6.45 -9.32 -11.28
C GLY A 76 -4.98 -8.94 -11.53
N ALA A 77 -4.06 -9.91 -11.59
CA ALA A 77 -2.63 -9.66 -11.80
C ALA A 77 -2.22 -9.54 -13.29
N ALA A 78 -3.17 -9.54 -14.21
CA ALA A 78 -2.91 -9.48 -15.65
C ALA A 78 -2.62 -8.05 -16.15
N GLU A 79 -2.92 -7.03 -15.38
CA GLU A 79 -2.65 -5.64 -15.76
C GLU A 79 -1.18 -5.28 -15.54
N PRO A 80 -0.54 -4.60 -16.50
CA PRO A 80 0.85 -4.18 -16.34
C PRO A 80 0.96 -3.14 -15.20
N VAL A 81 1.84 -3.43 -14.25
CA VAL A 81 2.15 -2.51 -13.14
C VAL A 81 3.32 -1.63 -13.56
N LEU A 82 3.14 -0.32 -13.50
CA LEU A 82 4.21 0.63 -13.77
C LEU A 82 5.21 0.66 -12.59
N ASP A 83 6.47 0.65 -12.92
CA ASP A 83 7.53 0.96 -11.96
C ASP A 83 7.56 2.46 -11.60
N ALA A 84 8.42 2.86 -10.68
CA ALA A 84 8.52 4.25 -10.23
C ALA A 84 8.84 5.21 -11.39
N GLY A 85 9.67 4.79 -12.34
CA GLY A 85 10.02 5.58 -13.51
C GLY A 85 8.84 5.74 -14.48
N GLY A 86 8.15 4.64 -14.77
CA GLY A 86 6.96 4.63 -15.62
C GLY A 86 5.84 5.51 -15.04
N ARG A 87 5.64 5.48 -13.73
CA ARG A 87 4.66 6.33 -13.04
C ARG A 87 4.99 7.82 -13.16
N LEU A 88 6.27 8.20 -13.04
CA LEU A 88 6.71 9.60 -13.24
C LEU A 88 6.49 10.05 -14.69
N LEU A 89 6.74 9.18 -15.68
CA LEU A 89 6.49 9.50 -17.09
C LEU A 89 5.01 9.71 -17.38
N VAL A 90 4.14 8.86 -16.85
CA VAL A 90 2.68 9.01 -17.00
C VAL A 90 2.21 10.31 -16.34
N LEU A 91 2.68 10.59 -15.11
CA LEU A 91 2.36 11.83 -14.41
C LEU A 91 2.83 13.05 -15.21
N TYR A 92 4.04 13.02 -15.76
CA TYR A 92 4.55 14.10 -16.60
C TYR A 92 3.68 14.31 -17.85
N ALA A 93 3.28 13.24 -18.53
CA ALA A 93 2.39 13.33 -19.68
C ALA A 93 1.01 13.89 -19.31
N ALA A 94 0.43 13.46 -18.21
CA ALA A 94 -0.84 13.99 -17.68
C ALA A 94 -0.73 15.48 -17.37
N LEU A 95 0.31 15.91 -16.66
CA LEU A 95 0.55 17.33 -16.37
C LEU A 95 0.68 18.17 -17.63
N ARG A 96 1.35 17.68 -18.64
CA ARG A 96 1.47 18.39 -19.91
C ARG A 96 0.12 18.56 -20.62
N SER A 97 -0.77 17.61 -20.51
CA SER A 97 -2.11 17.71 -21.13
C SER A 97 -3.01 18.75 -20.46
N VAL A 98 -2.84 18.97 -19.16
CA VAL A 98 -3.66 19.93 -18.38
C VAL A 98 -2.92 21.24 -18.06
N GLN A 99 -1.67 21.39 -18.48
CA GLN A 99 -0.78 22.51 -18.09
C GLN A 99 -1.41 23.89 -18.30
N ALA A 100 -2.16 24.06 -19.38
CA ALA A 100 -2.81 25.34 -19.69
C ALA A 100 -3.93 25.71 -18.68
N ASN A 101 -4.45 24.74 -17.97
CA ASN A 101 -5.54 24.90 -17.01
C ASN A 101 -5.04 24.99 -15.57
N LEU A 102 -3.74 24.76 -15.34
CA LEU A 102 -3.14 24.85 -14.02
C LEU A 102 -2.82 26.30 -13.66
N THR A 103 -3.11 26.69 -12.44
CA THR A 103 -2.85 28.03 -11.89
C THR A 103 -1.52 28.05 -11.12
N VAL A 104 -1.45 27.29 -10.05
CA VAL A 104 -0.31 27.27 -9.12
C VAL A 104 0.79 26.33 -9.60
N TYR A 105 0.41 25.17 -10.12
CA TYR A 105 1.36 24.12 -10.50
C TYR A 105 1.84 24.20 -11.96
N ALA A 106 1.39 25.16 -12.74
CA ALA A 106 1.79 25.35 -14.14
C ALA A 106 3.33 25.42 -14.31
N MET A 107 4.01 26.24 -13.52
CA MET A 107 5.48 26.39 -13.56
C MET A 107 6.24 25.30 -12.78
N PRO A 108 5.86 24.95 -11.54
CA PRO A 108 6.51 23.86 -10.80
C PRO A 108 6.44 22.51 -11.50
N SER A 109 5.39 22.22 -12.28
CA SER A 109 5.20 20.95 -12.99
C SER A 109 6.32 20.59 -13.97
N GLN A 110 7.16 21.56 -14.34
CA GLN A 110 8.32 21.35 -15.20
C GLN A 110 9.58 20.85 -14.46
N LYS A 111 9.57 20.84 -13.13
CA LYS A 111 10.73 20.48 -12.30
C LYS A 111 10.65 19.01 -11.86
N PRO A 112 11.70 18.19 -12.08
CA PRO A 112 11.69 16.76 -11.67
C PRO A 112 11.44 16.54 -10.17
N ALA A 113 12.01 17.40 -9.30
CA ALA A 113 11.78 17.30 -7.87
C ALA A 113 10.31 17.51 -7.48
N PHE A 114 9.61 18.39 -8.18
CA PHE A 114 8.18 18.60 -7.99
C PHE A 114 7.36 17.37 -8.39
N LEU A 115 7.71 16.72 -9.51
CA LEU A 115 7.02 15.52 -9.98
C LEU A 115 7.07 14.39 -8.93
N THR A 116 8.23 14.20 -8.29
CA THR A 116 8.36 13.18 -7.24
C THR A 116 7.50 13.52 -6.03
N SER A 117 7.50 14.77 -5.59
CA SER A 117 6.67 15.22 -4.47
C SER A 117 5.18 15.09 -4.79
N LEU A 118 4.78 15.50 -5.99
CA LEU A 118 3.40 15.41 -6.45
C LEU A 118 2.92 13.95 -6.53
N LEU A 119 3.76 13.05 -7.05
CA LEU A 119 3.45 11.62 -7.09
C LEU A 119 3.18 11.05 -5.69
N THR A 120 3.99 11.45 -4.69
CA THR A 120 3.77 11.05 -3.30
C THR A 120 2.42 11.58 -2.77
N THR A 121 2.09 12.84 -3.06
CA THR A 121 0.81 13.43 -2.67
C THR A 121 -0.37 12.71 -3.32
N LEU A 122 -0.29 12.39 -4.61
CA LEU A 122 -1.32 11.63 -5.31
C LEU A 122 -1.50 10.21 -4.75
N ASP A 123 -0.40 9.55 -4.36
CA ASP A 123 -0.46 8.24 -3.68
C ASP A 123 -1.18 8.33 -2.35
N GLU A 124 -0.91 9.37 -1.59
CA GLU A 124 -1.57 9.62 -0.31
C GLU A 124 -3.07 9.88 -0.52
N LEU A 125 -3.45 10.75 -1.45
CA LEU A 125 -4.85 11.01 -1.77
C LEU A 125 -5.59 9.73 -2.21
N LYS A 126 -4.98 8.93 -3.07
CA LYS A 126 -5.54 7.64 -3.49
C LYS A 126 -5.68 6.65 -2.34
N SER A 127 -4.73 6.64 -1.39
CA SER A 127 -4.82 5.75 -0.22
C SER A 127 -5.99 6.09 0.70
N TYR A 128 -6.43 7.34 0.69
CA TYR A 128 -7.63 7.82 1.39
C TYR A 128 -8.89 7.80 0.51
N CYS A 129 -8.81 7.26 -0.72
CA CYS A 129 -9.91 7.22 -1.68
C CYS A 129 -10.49 8.61 -2.02
N ILE A 130 -9.66 9.64 -1.98
CA ILE A 130 -10.06 11.01 -2.35
C ILE A 130 -10.02 11.13 -3.88
N THR A 131 -11.13 11.60 -4.47
CA THR A 131 -11.27 11.79 -5.92
C THR A 131 -10.90 13.21 -6.36
N GLY A 132 -10.56 13.39 -7.65
CA GLY A 132 -10.33 14.70 -8.22
C GLY A 132 -11.54 15.64 -8.12
N GLU A 133 -12.76 15.10 -8.28
CA GLU A 133 -14.01 15.86 -8.13
C GLU A 133 -14.17 16.43 -6.72
N GLN A 134 -13.88 15.63 -5.69
CA GLN A 134 -13.91 16.07 -4.30
C GLN A 134 -12.88 17.18 -4.04
N LEU A 135 -11.67 17.06 -4.61
CA LEU A 135 -10.65 18.10 -4.49
C LEU A 135 -11.06 19.41 -5.16
N THR A 136 -11.65 19.33 -6.35
CA THR A 136 -12.17 20.50 -7.07
C THR A 136 -13.28 21.18 -6.27
N GLN A 137 -14.24 20.41 -5.76
CA GLN A 137 -15.33 20.96 -4.95
C GLN A 137 -14.83 21.69 -3.71
N VAL A 138 -13.94 21.06 -2.93
CA VAL A 138 -13.35 21.70 -1.74
C VAL A 138 -12.51 22.91 -2.13
N GLY A 139 -11.83 22.84 -3.29
CA GLY A 139 -11.06 23.96 -3.82
C GLY A 139 -11.90 25.16 -4.25
N GLU A 140 -13.15 24.95 -4.68
CA GLU A 140 -14.11 26.02 -4.97
C GLU A 140 -14.64 26.69 -3.68
N GLU A 141 -14.79 25.93 -2.61
CA GLU A 141 -15.24 26.42 -1.30
C GLU A 141 -14.12 27.06 -0.47
N THR A 142 -12.85 26.87 -0.89
CA THR A 142 -11.66 27.36 -0.18
C THR A 142 -11.10 28.60 -0.86
N GLU A 143 -10.98 29.70 -0.13
CA GLU A 143 -10.39 30.94 -0.66
C GLU A 143 -8.86 30.91 -0.69
N GLY A 144 -8.27 31.66 -1.61
CA GLY A 144 -6.84 31.91 -1.69
C GLY A 144 -6.04 30.76 -2.33
N LEU A 145 -4.74 30.77 -2.04
CA LEU A 145 -3.76 29.88 -2.67
C LEU A 145 -4.05 28.39 -2.43
N ASP A 146 -4.59 28.02 -1.30
CA ASP A 146 -4.86 26.63 -0.98
C ASP A 146 -6.06 26.10 -1.76
N GLY A 147 -7.08 26.90 -2.02
CA GLY A 147 -8.17 26.56 -2.93
C GLY A 147 -7.67 26.36 -4.37
N GLU A 148 -6.78 27.23 -4.85
CA GLU A 148 -6.16 27.08 -6.18
C GLU A 148 -5.33 25.80 -6.30
N LYS A 149 -4.55 25.44 -5.27
CA LYS A 149 -3.79 24.17 -5.24
C LYS A 149 -4.71 22.95 -5.27
N LEU A 150 -5.82 22.97 -4.54
CA LEU A 150 -6.79 21.88 -4.53
C LEU A 150 -7.46 21.71 -5.89
N ARG A 151 -7.82 22.80 -6.56
CA ARG A 151 -8.35 22.75 -7.94
C ARG A 151 -7.34 22.19 -8.92
N ASP A 152 -6.08 22.63 -8.85
CA ASP A 152 -5.00 22.09 -9.68
C ASP A 152 -4.80 20.58 -9.44
N LEU A 153 -4.82 20.12 -8.17
CA LEU A 153 -4.75 18.69 -7.83
C LEU A 153 -5.95 17.89 -8.33
N GLY A 154 -7.12 18.51 -8.35
CA GLY A 154 -8.34 17.88 -8.89
C GLY A 154 -8.32 17.70 -10.40
N LEU A 155 -7.55 18.52 -11.13
CA LEU A 155 -7.36 18.43 -12.58
C LEU A 155 -6.30 17.40 -13.00
N ILE A 156 -5.35 17.09 -12.13
CA ILE A 156 -4.23 16.16 -12.37
C ILE A 156 -4.64 14.72 -12.10
#